data_54f73fd6e4720ae052e7feea2e45a94c
#
_entry.id   54f73fd6e4720ae052e7feea2e45a94c
#
_cell.length_a   1.000
_cell.length_b   1.000
_cell.length_c   1.000
_cell.angle_alpha   90.00
_cell.angle_beta   90.00
_cell.angle_gamma   90.00
#
_symmetry.space_group_name_H-M   'P 1'
#
loop_
_entity.id
_entity.type
_entity.pdbx_description
1 polymer ?
#
loop_
_entity_poly.entity_id
_entity_poly.type
_entity_poly.pdbx_seq_one_letter_code
_entity_poly.pdbx_strand_id
1 'polypeptide(L)'
;SGAGCYSTNYNKLTITQMKDKNNFSSFDFGDIWNIDSEINNGLPYLRNYDYNGLEQAAYTSTNISNYGSYYIGTIDLYNISLPCYIVIAKYKGDQFVNVEFRKYEKVTETFSVTEDVDTIKIMVWKHLNNLEPISDVEVKKIQ
;
A
#
# COMPACT_ATOMS: atom_id res chain seq x y z
N SER A 1 -11.28 -26.23 11.73
CA SER A 1 -12.55 -25.74 12.30
C SER A 1 -12.27 -24.41 13.00
N GLY A 2 -12.49 -23.30 12.27
CA GLY A 2 -12.37 -21.96 12.82
C GLY A 2 -13.63 -21.63 13.60
N ALA A 3 -13.53 -21.46 14.91
CA ALA A 3 -14.56 -20.87 15.72
C ALA A 3 -14.59 -19.36 15.46
N GLY A 4 -15.46 -18.92 14.57
CA GLY A 4 -15.77 -17.50 14.42
C GLY A 4 -16.53 -17.03 15.64
N CYS A 5 -15.97 -16.09 16.39
CA CYS A 5 -16.69 -15.38 17.44
C CYS A 5 -17.77 -14.50 16.81
N TYR A 6 -18.98 -14.99 16.73
CA TYR A 6 -20.15 -14.16 16.42
C TYR A 6 -20.69 -13.55 17.71
N SER A 7 -20.25 -12.34 18.04
CA SER A 7 -20.90 -11.49 19.01
C SER A 7 -21.90 -10.59 18.28
N THR A 8 -23.18 -10.66 18.64
CA THR A 8 -24.24 -9.86 18.03
C THR A 8 -24.34 -8.43 18.59
N ASN A 9 -23.48 -8.05 19.53
CA ASN A 9 -23.43 -6.73 20.14
C ASN A 9 -22.08 -6.06 19.88
N TYR A 10 -21.88 -5.56 18.66
CA TYR A 10 -20.76 -4.67 18.37
C TYR A 10 -21.16 -3.23 18.66
N ASN A 11 -20.54 -2.60 19.65
CA ASN A 11 -20.56 -1.15 19.76
C ASN A 11 -19.71 -0.60 18.61
N LYS A 12 -20.38 -0.06 17.59
CA LYS A 12 -19.65 0.61 16.49
C LYS A 12 -19.12 1.94 17.01
N LEU A 13 -17.81 2.03 17.14
CA LEU A 13 -17.13 3.28 17.49
C LEU A 13 -16.76 4.04 16.20
N THR A 14 -16.91 5.36 16.24
CA THR A 14 -16.32 6.23 15.22
C THR A 14 -14.79 6.30 15.39
N ILE A 15 -14.07 6.73 14.36
CA ILE A 15 -12.62 6.93 14.43
C ILE A 15 -12.23 7.83 15.61
N THR A 16 -12.99 8.91 15.86
CA THR A 16 -12.75 9.81 16.98
C THR A 16 -12.93 9.10 18.33
N GLN A 17 -13.97 8.28 18.47
CA GLN A 17 -14.20 7.50 19.67
C GLN A 17 -13.14 6.41 19.88
N MET A 18 -12.59 5.85 18.80
CA MET A 18 -11.52 4.85 18.86
C MET A 18 -10.18 5.44 19.35
N LYS A 19 -10.04 6.76 19.36
CA LYS A 19 -8.87 7.47 19.90
C LYS A 19 -8.98 7.83 21.39
N ASP A 20 -10.10 7.52 22.02
CA ASP A 20 -10.32 7.75 23.44
C ASP A 20 -10.33 6.43 24.21
N LYS A 21 -9.34 6.26 25.10
CA LYS A 21 -9.19 5.04 25.93
C LYS A 21 -10.41 4.70 26.78
N ASN A 22 -11.24 5.71 27.13
CA ASN A 22 -12.44 5.49 27.95
C ASN A 22 -13.52 4.66 27.21
N ASN A 23 -13.44 4.54 25.90
CA ASN A 23 -14.33 3.71 25.09
C ASN A 23 -13.93 2.22 25.04
N PHE A 24 -12.85 1.83 25.70
CA PHE A 24 -12.30 0.46 25.70
C PHE A 24 -12.22 -0.11 27.12
N SER A 25 -13.36 -0.27 27.76
CA SER A 25 -13.44 -0.70 29.17
C SER A 25 -12.80 -2.07 29.49
N SER A 26 -12.63 -2.92 28.46
CA SER A 26 -11.98 -4.23 28.59
C SER A 26 -10.49 -4.24 28.23
N PHE A 27 -9.91 -3.10 27.83
CA PHE A 27 -8.50 -3.00 27.50
C PHE A 27 -7.70 -2.59 28.72
N ASP A 28 -6.63 -3.30 29.00
CA ASP A 28 -5.67 -2.93 30.04
C ASP A 28 -4.71 -1.85 29.51
N PHE A 29 -5.04 -0.59 29.76
CA PHE A 29 -4.18 0.55 29.45
C PHE A 29 -3.11 0.81 30.52
N GLY A 30 -3.07 0.04 31.59
CA GLY A 30 -1.99 0.07 32.57
C GLY A 30 -0.72 -0.58 32.01
N ASP A 31 -0.84 -1.84 31.60
CA ASP A 31 0.31 -2.67 31.25
C ASP A 31 0.36 -3.09 29.77
N ILE A 32 -0.78 -3.33 29.13
CA ILE A 32 -0.82 -3.99 27.81
C ILE A 32 -1.01 -3.00 26.67
N TRP A 33 -1.98 -2.08 26.77
CA TRP A 33 -2.37 -1.18 25.69
C TRP A 33 -1.93 0.27 25.95
N ASN A 34 -1.77 1.04 24.87
CA ASN A 34 -1.59 2.49 24.95
C ASN A 34 -2.33 3.19 23.80
N ILE A 35 -2.56 4.50 23.98
CA ILE A 35 -3.03 5.42 22.92
C ILE A 35 -2.11 6.63 22.96
N ASP A 36 -1.51 6.97 21.82
CA ASP A 36 -0.65 8.13 21.63
C ASP A 36 -0.95 8.73 20.26
N SER A 37 -1.12 10.05 20.19
CA SER A 37 -1.46 10.76 18.96
C SER A 37 -0.43 10.57 17.84
N GLU A 38 0.84 10.41 18.22
CA GLU A 38 1.97 10.26 17.30
C GLU A 38 2.19 8.81 16.84
N ILE A 39 1.55 7.85 17.51
CA ILE A 39 1.70 6.42 17.24
C ILE A 39 0.37 5.85 16.75
N ASN A 40 0.42 5.02 15.69
CA ASN A 40 -0.74 4.32 15.11
C ASN A 40 -1.94 5.26 14.83
N ASN A 41 -1.66 6.49 14.40
CA ASN A 41 -2.68 7.53 14.15
C ASN A 41 -3.60 7.83 15.36
N GLY A 42 -3.11 7.60 16.57
CA GLY A 42 -3.87 7.80 17.79
C GLY A 42 -4.87 6.67 18.12
N LEU A 43 -4.76 5.52 17.47
CA LEU A 43 -5.55 4.32 17.78
C LEU A 43 -4.85 3.47 18.85
N PRO A 44 -5.57 2.59 19.58
CA PRO A 44 -4.96 1.69 20.56
C PRO A 44 -3.85 0.82 19.95
N TYR A 45 -2.77 0.64 20.69
CA TYR A 45 -1.64 -0.21 20.33
C TYR A 45 -1.07 -0.94 21.54
N LEU A 46 -0.32 -2.04 21.32
CA LEU A 46 0.33 -2.81 22.37
C LEU A 46 1.62 -2.10 22.85
N ARG A 47 1.80 -1.87 24.14
CA ARG A 47 2.93 -1.13 24.72
C ARG A 47 4.31 -1.71 24.38
N ASN A 48 4.40 -3.02 24.39
CA ASN A 48 5.67 -3.74 24.18
C ASN A 48 5.87 -4.16 22.72
N TYR A 49 5.07 -3.62 21.82
CA TYR A 49 5.22 -3.86 20.40
C TYR A 49 5.95 -2.67 19.78
N ASP A 50 7.08 -2.92 19.15
CA ASP A 50 7.84 -1.87 18.48
C ASP A 50 7.17 -1.47 17.18
N TYR A 51 6.26 -0.50 17.26
CA TYR A 51 5.59 0.06 16.10
C TYR A 51 6.52 0.87 15.19
N ASN A 52 7.69 1.30 15.70
CA ASN A 52 8.71 1.93 14.88
C ASN A 52 9.46 0.89 14.03
N GLY A 53 9.41 -0.39 14.45
CA GLY A 53 9.92 -1.54 13.70
C GLY A 53 8.87 -2.23 12.83
N LEU A 54 7.59 -1.86 12.90
CA LEU A 54 6.65 -2.21 11.85
C LEU A 54 7.04 -1.41 10.60
N GLU A 55 7.74 -2.09 9.72
CA GLU A 55 7.87 -1.62 8.35
C GLU A 55 6.44 -1.35 7.88
N GLN A 56 6.08 -0.07 7.72
CA GLN A 56 4.83 0.26 7.04
C GLN A 56 4.87 -0.48 5.71
N ALA A 57 3.79 -1.19 5.40
CA ALA A 57 3.75 -1.97 4.17
C ALA A 57 4.24 -1.12 3.01
N ALA A 58 5.18 -1.66 2.25
CA ALA A 58 5.67 -1.01 1.05
C ALA A 58 4.53 -0.93 0.03
N TYR A 59 4.30 0.23 -0.55
CA TYR A 59 3.29 0.41 -1.58
C TYR A 59 3.69 1.46 -2.61
N THR A 60 3.04 1.42 -3.76
CA THR A 60 3.15 2.43 -4.81
C THR A 60 1.86 3.26 -4.88
N SER A 61 1.98 4.50 -5.31
CA SER A 61 0.85 5.33 -5.70
C SER A 61 1.10 5.90 -7.08
N THR A 62 0.24 5.57 -8.04
CA THR A 62 0.41 5.98 -9.43
C THR A 62 -0.70 6.90 -9.86
N ASN A 63 -0.33 8.06 -10.40
CA ASN A 63 -1.21 8.99 -11.09
C ASN A 63 -0.95 8.91 -12.60
N ILE A 64 -2.02 8.84 -13.40
CA ILE A 64 -1.94 8.79 -14.86
C ILE A 64 -2.69 9.99 -15.45
N SER A 65 -2.00 10.77 -16.27
CA SER A 65 -2.55 11.93 -16.98
C SER A 65 -2.64 11.66 -18.47
N ASN A 66 -3.76 12.02 -19.08
CA ASN A 66 -4.02 11.87 -20.52
C ASN A 66 -3.55 13.10 -21.28
N TYR A 67 -2.77 12.90 -22.32
CA TYR A 67 -2.26 13.95 -23.23
C TYR A 67 -2.72 13.75 -24.68
N GLY A 68 -3.86 13.10 -24.86
CA GLY A 68 -4.47 12.84 -26.17
C GLY A 68 -3.92 11.59 -26.85
N SER A 69 -2.72 11.65 -27.41
CA SER A 69 -2.09 10.53 -28.12
C SER A 69 -1.22 9.64 -27.22
N TYR A 70 -0.99 10.04 -25.98
CA TYR A 70 -0.21 9.28 -25.00
C TYR A 70 -0.62 9.62 -23.57
N TYR A 71 -0.20 8.80 -22.64
CA TYR A 71 -0.38 9.02 -21.21
C TYR A 71 0.97 9.18 -20.52
N ILE A 72 1.01 9.99 -19.47
CA ILE A 72 2.16 10.06 -18.55
C ILE A 72 1.69 9.56 -17.21
N GLY A 73 2.38 8.56 -16.69
CA GLY A 73 2.25 8.07 -15.32
C GLY A 73 3.35 8.62 -14.43
N THR A 74 3.01 8.99 -13.20
CA THR A 74 3.95 9.29 -12.13
C THR A 74 3.77 8.24 -11.04
N ILE A 75 4.85 7.57 -10.66
CA ILE A 75 4.87 6.56 -9.61
C ILE A 75 5.60 7.14 -8.41
N ASP A 76 4.93 7.17 -7.26
CA ASP A 76 5.52 7.48 -5.98
C ASP A 76 5.70 6.18 -5.18
N LEU A 77 6.87 6.01 -4.58
CA LEU A 77 7.27 4.84 -3.79
C LEU A 77 7.23 5.19 -2.31
N TYR A 78 6.51 4.40 -1.52
CA TYR A 78 6.37 4.58 -0.09
C TYR A 78 6.90 3.36 0.67
N ASN A 79 7.75 3.61 1.66
CA ASN A 79 8.38 2.57 2.51
C ASN A 79 9.14 1.50 1.70
N ILE A 80 9.73 1.91 0.60
CA ILE A 80 10.49 1.04 -0.30
C ILE A 80 11.96 1.45 -0.26
N SER A 81 12.84 0.51 0.07
CA SER A 81 14.28 0.72 0.03
C SER A 81 14.80 0.81 -1.39
N LEU A 82 15.60 1.82 -1.68
CA LEU A 82 16.24 2.01 -2.98
C LEU A 82 17.68 1.46 -2.98
N PRO A 83 18.20 1.01 -4.12
CA PRO A 83 17.50 0.90 -5.40
C PRO A 83 16.52 -0.27 -5.43
N CYS A 84 15.44 -0.12 -6.20
CA CYS A 84 14.48 -1.19 -6.48
C CYS A 84 14.21 -1.31 -7.99
N TYR A 85 13.45 -2.32 -8.39
CA TYR A 85 13.04 -2.49 -9.78
C TYR A 85 11.52 -2.37 -9.88
N ILE A 86 11.06 -1.54 -10.82
CA ILE A 86 9.64 -1.43 -11.13
C ILE A 86 9.37 -2.15 -12.44
N VAL A 87 8.33 -2.97 -12.41
CA VAL A 87 7.80 -3.69 -13.56
C VAL A 87 6.46 -3.08 -13.92
N ILE A 88 6.34 -2.57 -15.13
CA ILE A 88 5.13 -1.95 -15.66
C ILE A 88 4.59 -2.86 -16.76
N ALA A 89 3.61 -3.69 -16.44
CA ALA A 89 2.96 -4.59 -17.39
C ALA A 89 1.70 -3.93 -17.95
N LYS A 90 1.55 -3.95 -19.28
CA LYS A 90 0.53 -3.26 -20.04
C LYS A 90 -0.41 -4.26 -20.71
N TYR A 91 -1.72 -3.99 -20.66
CA TYR A 91 -2.76 -4.89 -21.16
C TYR A 91 -3.81 -4.14 -21.99
N LYS A 92 -4.41 -4.85 -22.95
CA LYS A 92 -5.63 -4.44 -23.65
C LYS A 92 -6.70 -5.52 -23.41
N GLY A 93 -7.71 -5.19 -22.59
CA GLY A 93 -8.58 -6.20 -22.02
C GLY A 93 -7.77 -7.22 -21.21
N ASP A 94 -7.90 -8.49 -21.53
CA ASP A 94 -7.13 -9.57 -20.89
C ASP A 94 -5.83 -9.93 -21.65
N GLN A 95 -5.55 -9.25 -22.78
CA GLN A 95 -4.36 -9.53 -23.57
C GLN A 95 -3.15 -8.74 -23.07
N PHE A 96 -2.06 -9.46 -22.83
CA PHE A 96 -0.77 -8.86 -22.54
C PHE A 96 -0.23 -8.16 -23.80
N VAL A 97 0.19 -6.90 -23.66
CA VAL A 97 0.73 -6.07 -24.76
C VAL A 97 2.24 -5.93 -24.63
N ASN A 98 2.70 -5.44 -23.47
CA ASN A 98 4.11 -5.13 -23.26
C ASN A 98 4.46 -5.11 -21.78
N VAL A 99 5.76 -5.18 -21.46
CA VAL A 99 6.31 -4.99 -20.12
C VAL A 99 7.57 -4.17 -20.16
N GLU A 100 7.68 -3.22 -19.23
CA GLU A 100 8.89 -2.44 -19.01
C GLU A 100 9.48 -2.80 -17.67
N PHE A 101 10.82 -2.93 -17.64
CA PHE A 101 11.61 -3.11 -16.42
C PHE A 101 12.47 -1.87 -16.24
N ARG A 102 12.36 -1.22 -15.08
CA ARG A 102 13.12 -0.02 -14.76
C ARG A 102 13.77 -0.13 -13.41
N LYS A 103 15.05 0.19 -13.33
CA LYS A 103 15.73 0.38 -12.05
C LYS A 103 15.42 1.78 -11.54
N TYR A 104 14.95 1.85 -10.31
CA TYR A 104 14.60 3.10 -9.64
C TYR A 104 15.61 3.42 -8.54
N GLU A 105 16.11 4.66 -8.54
CA GLU A 105 17.06 5.20 -7.58
C GLU A 105 16.49 6.44 -6.86
N LYS A 106 15.24 6.79 -7.14
CA LYS A 106 14.49 7.91 -6.56
C LYS A 106 13.10 7.44 -6.12
N VAL A 107 12.50 8.16 -5.19
CA VAL A 107 11.17 7.85 -4.66
C VAL A 107 10.02 8.21 -5.58
N THR A 108 10.25 9.07 -6.57
CA THR A 108 9.26 9.48 -7.57
C THR A 108 9.88 9.40 -8.96
N GLU A 109 9.15 8.77 -9.88
CA GLU A 109 9.56 8.63 -11.27
C GLU A 109 8.37 8.72 -12.22
N THR A 110 8.67 9.02 -13.49
CA THR A 110 7.67 9.13 -14.54
C THR A 110 7.88 8.09 -15.63
N PHE A 111 6.79 7.66 -16.25
CA PHE A 111 6.78 6.80 -17.43
C PHE A 111 5.75 7.28 -18.44
N SER A 112 5.93 6.92 -19.70
CA SER A 112 4.96 7.21 -20.76
C SER A 112 4.32 5.93 -21.28
N VAL A 113 3.08 6.04 -21.72
CA VAL A 113 2.33 4.97 -22.37
C VAL A 113 1.82 5.50 -23.70
N THR A 114 2.35 4.96 -24.77
CA THR A 114 2.01 5.31 -26.15
C THR A 114 1.25 4.19 -26.88
N GLU A 115 1.24 3.01 -26.25
CA GLU A 115 0.54 1.84 -26.78
C GLU A 115 -0.97 1.94 -26.53
N ASP A 116 -1.75 1.31 -27.38
CA ASP A 116 -3.20 1.15 -27.19
C ASP A 116 -3.46 0.10 -26.10
N VAL A 117 -3.54 0.58 -24.86
CA VAL A 117 -3.77 -0.24 -23.67
C VAL A 117 -4.84 0.41 -22.78
N ASP A 118 -5.52 -0.39 -21.98
CA ASP A 118 -6.56 0.07 -21.06
C ASP A 118 -6.24 -0.26 -19.58
N THR A 119 -5.21 -1.06 -19.36
CA THR A 119 -4.83 -1.50 -18.01
C THR A 119 -3.32 -1.56 -17.87
N ILE A 120 -2.83 -1.01 -16.76
CA ILE A 120 -1.44 -1.09 -16.35
C ILE A 120 -1.38 -1.79 -14.98
N LYS A 121 -0.46 -2.73 -14.83
CA LYS A 121 -0.11 -3.35 -13.55
C LYS A 121 1.30 -2.96 -13.18
N ILE A 122 1.47 -2.42 -11.99
CA ILE A 122 2.74 -1.95 -11.46
C ILE A 122 3.13 -2.86 -10.31
N MET A 123 4.35 -3.38 -10.38
CA MET A 123 4.92 -4.28 -9.38
C MET A 123 6.30 -3.75 -8.99
N VAL A 124 6.66 -3.86 -7.73
CA VAL A 124 7.99 -3.48 -7.24
C VAL A 124 8.73 -4.71 -6.75
N TRP A 125 9.94 -4.90 -7.24
CA TRP A 125 10.81 -6.01 -6.89
C TRP A 125 12.14 -5.51 -6.35
N LYS A 126 12.67 -6.22 -5.35
CA LYS A 126 14.00 -5.94 -4.80
C LYS A 126 15.10 -6.32 -5.78
N HIS A 127 14.93 -7.47 -6.41
CA HIS A 127 15.87 -8.01 -7.39
C HIS A 127 15.10 -8.66 -8.53
N LEU A 128 15.60 -8.53 -9.77
CA LEU A 128 15.02 -9.21 -10.93
C LEU A 128 15.38 -10.70 -10.99
N ASN A 129 16.51 -11.09 -10.39
CA ASN A 129 17.02 -12.46 -10.52
C ASN A 129 16.25 -13.49 -9.70
N ASN A 130 15.70 -13.10 -8.56
CA ASN A 130 14.94 -13.98 -7.66
C ASN A 130 13.46 -13.60 -7.57
N LEU A 131 13.01 -12.60 -8.33
CA LEU A 131 11.62 -12.17 -8.41
C LEU A 131 11.00 -11.91 -7.01
N GLU A 132 11.76 -11.27 -6.14
CA GLU A 132 11.34 -10.96 -4.77
C GLU A 132 10.46 -9.71 -4.78
N PRO A 133 9.11 -9.84 -4.65
CA PRO A 133 8.22 -8.70 -4.61
C PRO A 133 8.38 -7.94 -3.28
N ILE A 134 8.32 -6.61 -3.35
CA ILE A 134 8.38 -5.72 -2.17
C ILE A 134 6.98 -5.23 -1.80
N SER A 135 6.11 -5.02 -2.79
CA SER A 135 4.76 -4.48 -2.59
C SER A 135 3.72 -5.32 -3.29
N ASP A 136 2.46 -5.11 -2.93
CA ASP A 136 1.32 -5.61 -3.69
C ASP A 136 1.29 -5.00 -5.11
N VAL A 137 0.60 -5.69 -6.01
CA VAL A 137 0.43 -5.23 -7.39
C VAL A 137 -0.58 -4.09 -7.43
N GLU A 138 -0.14 -2.92 -7.89
CA GLU A 138 -1.04 -1.80 -8.16
C GLU A 138 -1.64 -1.95 -9.57
N VAL A 139 -2.96 -1.85 -9.68
CA VAL A 139 -3.68 -1.94 -10.97
C VAL A 139 -4.33 -0.60 -11.28
N LYS A 140 -4.00 -0.04 -12.44
CA LYS A 140 -4.59 1.21 -12.96
C LYS A 140 -5.34 0.95 -14.26
N LYS A 141 -6.55 1.49 -14.36
CA LYS A 141 -7.29 1.57 -15.61
C LYS A 141 -6.98 2.89 -16.29
N ILE A 142 -6.73 2.83 -17.60
CA ILE A 142 -6.53 3.99 -18.48
C ILE A 142 -7.84 4.20 -19.25
N GLN A 143 -8.39 5.41 -19.19
CA GLN A 143 -9.62 5.80 -19.89
C GLN A 143 -9.34 6.92 -20.89
#